data_d15af1f3f7fc83e878abd5e35dd75fcb
#
_entry.id   d15af1f3f7fc83e878abd5e35dd75fcb
#
_cell.length_a   1.000
_cell.length_b   1.000
_cell.length_c   1.000
_cell.angle_alpha   90.00
_cell.angle_beta   90.00
_cell.angle_gamma   90.00
#
_symmetry.space_group_name_H-M   'P 1'
#
loop_
_entity.id
_entity.type
_entity.pdbx_description
1 polymer ?
#
loop_
_entity_poly.entity_id
_entity_poly.type
_entity_poly.pdbx_seq_one_letter_code
_entity_poly.pdbx_strand_id
1 'polypeptide(L)'
;MRKYLDSYRFTLIFSVFAFFFIGCATVDVVDPSREARGLHGMVASAHPLASQVGVDILKSGGNAIDAAVAVGFALGVVEPNASGIGGGGFMLIWFADTGTVVFIDSREKAPAAATADMFELDEKGKVKLDARGLDPLVHGGRSVAVPGEVAGLLSALDRFGTMSRIRVMQPAIDHAEQGITVSPVLAGIITDNYEAIATFPASGKIFLNDGLPKEAGDTLRNPDLANTLRLIADQGHDAFYKGPVAESIVDAVQSDGGLMTMEDLASFDVSYRTPVTSTYRGYEIISAPPPSSGGTHVIELLNIMENFDVEKMGLNSAQSIHVWAEAMKLMYSDRADYMGDSDFIEVPLQGLTSKEYARDQFARIDMNSVMNLPRSGDPWIEESSSTTHFSVVDQHGNMVAYTKTINHFFASGITTPGTGIVLNDEMADFDVRPGQANSIAGGKRPLSSMSPTLLLKNGKPYATIGSPGGTRILTTMAMLISDLVDFDMDIQSAINVPRINNYEYGPLKIESRIPVEVQNELLQMGHELQVKKEFDLYFGGAQGVVIDQKSGVMHGGADPRRDGKAIGY
;
A
#
# COMPACT_ATOMS: atom_id res chain seq x y z
N MET A 1 -12.02 -87.60 -38.55
CA MET A 1 -12.07 -88.07 -37.14
C MET A 1 -12.39 -86.89 -36.26
N ARG A 2 -13.61 -86.80 -35.86
CA ARG A 2 -14.13 -86.98 -34.46
C ARG A 2 -13.26 -86.28 -33.41
N LYS A 3 -13.73 -85.36 -32.70
CA LYS A 3 -14.81 -85.08 -31.72
C LYS A 3 -14.23 -83.94 -30.85
N TYR A 4 -14.82 -83.02 -30.24
CA TYR A 4 -16.07 -82.82 -29.54
C TYR A 4 -16.34 -81.32 -29.34
N LEU A 5 -17.59 -80.95 -29.41
CA LEU A 5 -18.19 -79.74 -28.86
C LEU A 5 -17.99 -79.67 -27.36
N ASP A 6 -17.82 -78.42 -26.86
CA ASP A 6 -18.72 -78.02 -25.77
C ASP A 6 -18.76 -76.48 -25.64
N SER A 7 -19.97 -76.05 -25.46
CA SER A 7 -20.45 -74.69 -25.35
C SER A 7 -20.15 -74.12 -23.96
N TYR A 8 -19.61 -72.89 -23.92
CA TYR A 8 -19.76 -72.04 -22.74
C TYR A 8 -20.24 -70.67 -23.17
N ARG A 9 -21.53 -70.40 -22.80
CA ARG A 9 -22.14 -69.08 -22.81
C ARG A 9 -21.47 -68.22 -21.74
N PHE A 10 -20.71 -67.17 -22.11
CA PHE A 10 -20.27 -66.14 -21.21
C PHE A 10 -21.28 -64.98 -21.29
N THR A 11 -22.05 -64.80 -20.23
CA THR A 11 -22.90 -63.64 -19.98
C THR A 11 -22.01 -62.48 -19.63
N LEU A 12 -21.88 -61.48 -20.51
CA LEU A 12 -21.21 -60.21 -20.26
C LEU A 12 -22.09 -59.37 -19.35
N ILE A 13 -21.73 -59.25 -18.08
CA ILE A 13 -22.28 -58.26 -17.15
C ILE A 13 -21.53 -56.97 -17.39
N PHE A 14 -22.19 -55.99 -18.03
CA PHE A 14 -21.68 -54.59 -18.09
C PHE A 14 -21.89 -53.94 -16.72
N SER A 15 -20.86 -53.90 -15.89
CA SER A 15 -20.81 -53.05 -14.72
C SER A 15 -20.46 -51.64 -15.16
N VAL A 16 -21.49 -50.77 -15.20
CA VAL A 16 -21.29 -49.33 -15.38
C VAL A 16 -20.66 -48.78 -14.08
N PHE A 17 -19.35 -48.58 -14.05
CA PHE A 17 -18.68 -47.78 -13.03
C PHE A 17 -18.95 -46.31 -13.35
N ALA A 18 -19.91 -45.71 -12.68
CA ALA A 18 -20.04 -44.25 -12.62
C ALA A 18 -18.86 -43.70 -11.80
N PHE A 19 -17.84 -43.20 -12.50
CA PHE A 19 -16.83 -42.35 -11.87
C PHE A 19 -17.49 -41.03 -11.47
N PHE A 20 -17.84 -40.90 -10.21
CA PHE A 20 -18.02 -39.59 -9.60
C PHE A 20 -16.64 -38.90 -9.58
N PHE A 21 -16.42 -38.02 -10.54
CA PHE A 21 -15.39 -36.99 -10.38
C PHE A 21 -15.85 -36.08 -9.25
N ILE A 22 -15.43 -36.38 -8.02
CA ILE A 22 -15.37 -35.39 -6.97
C ILE A 22 -14.26 -34.44 -7.45
N GLY A 23 -14.65 -33.30 -8.03
CA GLY A 23 -13.74 -32.20 -8.24
C GLY A 23 -13.21 -31.84 -6.87
N CYS A 24 -11.98 -32.26 -6.55
CA CYS A 24 -11.20 -31.60 -5.52
C CYS A 24 -11.05 -30.15 -6.00
N ALA A 25 -11.85 -29.26 -5.45
CA ALA A 25 -11.46 -27.88 -5.38
C ALA A 25 -10.08 -27.90 -4.73
N THR A 26 -9.05 -27.54 -5.48
CA THR A 26 -7.74 -27.26 -4.91
C THR A 26 -7.98 -26.11 -3.94
N VAL A 27 -8.10 -26.42 -2.66
CA VAL A 27 -7.93 -25.43 -1.61
C VAL A 27 -6.51 -24.93 -1.84
N ASP A 28 -6.37 -23.69 -2.29
CA ASP A 28 -5.07 -23.03 -2.39
C ASP A 28 -4.37 -23.24 -1.04
N VAL A 29 -3.24 -23.94 -1.08
CA VAL A 29 -2.45 -24.18 0.13
C VAL A 29 -1.89 -22.81 0.49
N VAL A 30 -2.59 -22.13 1.40
CA VAL A 30 -2.10 -20.90 2.04
C VAL A 30 -0.73 -21.22 2.62
N ASP A 31 0.30 -20.50 2.19
CA ASP A 31 1.64 -20.68 2.74
C ASP A 31 1.61 -20.29 4.24
N PRO A 32 1.60 -21.26 5.16
CA PRO A 32 1.49 -20.99 6.60
C PRO A 32 2.72 -20.24 7.15
N SER A 33 3.75 -20.05 6.32
CA SER A 33 4.94 -19.29 6.70
C SER A 33 4.70 -17.79 6.79
N ARG A 34 3.56 -17.26 6.27
CA ARG A 34 3.28 -15.83 6.21
C ARG A 34 2.50 -15.32 7.41
N GLU A 35 1.75 -16.19 8.08
CA GLU A 35 1.03 -15.86 9.32
C GLU A 35 1.86 -16.10 10.57
N ALA A 36 1.47 -15.47 11.67
CA ALA A 36 2.04 -15.69 12.99
C ALA A 36 1.01 -15.49 14.10
N ARG A 37 1.30 -16.11 15.27
CA ARG A 37 0.59 -15.89 16.53
C ARG A 37 1.58 -15.45 17.59
N GLY A 38 1.16 -14.55 18.47
CA GLY A 38 1.99 -14.06 19.57
C GLY A 38 1.15 -13.56 20.74
N LEU A 39 1.75 -13.50 21.91
CA LEU A 39 1.13 -12.95 23.14
C LEU A 39 1.82 -11.68 23.64
N HIS A 40 3.07 -11.47 23.24
CA HIS A 40 3.90 -10.38 23.76
C HIS A 40 4.27 -9.34 22.71
N GLY A 41 4.03 -9.63 21.43
CA GLY A 41 4.24 -8.70 20.35
C GLY A 41 4.03 -9.33 18.99
N MET A 42 3.67 -8.50 18.03
CA MET A 42 3.41 -8.91 16.64
C MET A 42 3.85 -7.81 15.68
N VAL A 43 4.52 -8.21 14.61
CA VAL A 43 4.88 -7.34 13.49
C VAL A 43 4.49 -8.02 12.19
N ALA A 44 3.71 -7.34 11.36
CA ALA A 44 3.39 -7.76 9.99
C ALA A 44 3.89 -6.69 9.02
N SER A 45 4.77 -7.05 8.09
CA SER A 45 5.34 -6.12 7.10
C SER A 45 5.51 -6.78 5.73
N ALA A 46 5.80 -5.97 4.72
CA ALA A 46 6.00 -6.44 3.35
C ALA A 46 7.30 -7.24 3.13
N HIS A 47 8.18 -7.36 4.16
CA HIS A 47 9.43 -8.10 4.04
C HIS A 47 9.82 -8.82 5.35
N PRO A 48 10.24 -10.11 5.31
CA PRO A 48 10.53 -10.90 6.51
C PRO A 48 11.65 -10.32 7.37
N LEU A 49 12.69 -9.74 6.78
CA LEU A 49 13.78 -9.09 7.52
C LEU A 49 13.27 -7.90 8.32
N ALA A 50 12.38 -7.08 7.76
CA ALA A 50 11.81 -5.93 8.46
C ALA A 50 10.91 -6.37 9.62
N SER A 51 10.08 -7.40 9.44
CA SER A 51 9.28 -7.96 10.52
C SER A 51 10.14 -8.53 11.65
N GLN A 52 11.25 -9.19 11.31
CA GLN A 52 12.20 -9.71 12.30
C GLN A 52 12.85 -8.56 13.08
N VAL A 53 13.27 -7.48 12.41
CA VAL A 53 13.81 -6.27 13.06
C VAL A 53 12.82 -5.72 14.10
N GLY A 54 11.55 -5.56 13.73
CA GLY A 54 10.54 -5.05 14.66
C GLY A 54 10.35 -5.95 15.89
N VAL A 55 10.28 -7.27 15.68
CA VAL A 55 10.17 -8.24 16.79
C VAL A 55 11.40 -8.24 17.69
N ASP A 56 12.60 -8.08 17.14
CA ASP A 56 13.84 -8.02 17.94
C ASP A 56 13.91 -6.75 18.79
N ILE A 57 13.38 -5.63 18.29
CA ILE A 57 13.22 -4.39 19.08
C ILE A 57 12.21 -4.61 20.21
N LEU A 58 11.02 -5.19 19.94
CA LEU A 58 10.03 -5.50 20.97
C LEU A 58 10.61 -6.44 22.06
N LYS A 59 11.28 -7.52 21.66
CA LYS A 59 11.95 -8.47 22.59
C LYS A 59 13.04 -7.81 23.42
N SER A 60 13.68 -6.76 22.91
CA SER A 60 14.70 -5.98 23.62
C SER A 60 14.11 -4.97 24.62
N GLY A 61 12.78 -4.92 24.77
CA GLY A 61 12.07 -4.02 25.69
C GLY A 61 11.64 -2.69 25.06
N GLY A 62 11.74 -2.53 23.73
CA GLY A 62 11.14 -1.40 23.04
C GLY A 62 9.62 -1.49 22.99
N ASN A 63 8.95 -0.34 22.85
CA ASN A 63 7.51 -0.26 22.64
C ASN A 63 7.14 -0.39 21.14
N ALA A 64 5.84 -0.34 20.84
CA ALA A 64 5.35 -0.43 19.45
C ALA A 64 5.93 0.65 18.53
N ILE A 65 6.22 1.84 19.06
CA ILE A 65 6.76 2.96 18.30
C ILE A 65 8.25 2.73 17.97
N ASP A 66 9.05 2.28 18.94
CA ASP A 66 10.45 1.91 18.71
C ASP A 66 10.56 0.85 17.60
N ALA A 67 9.70 -0.17 17.67
CA ALA A 67 9.64 -1.24 16.66
C ALA A 67 9.18 -0.70 15.29
N ALA A 68 8.16 0.15 15.26
CA ALA A 68 7.66 0.75 14.02
C ALA A 68 8.73 1.60 13.32
N VAL A 69 9.48 2.40 14.08
CA VAL A 69 10.58 3.21 13.53
C VAL A 69 11.70 2.32 12.99
N ALA A 70 12.06 1.26 13.70
CA ALA A 70 13.06 0.30 13.22
C ALA A 70 12.62 -0.42 11.93
N VAL A 71 11.36 -0.86 11.85
CA VAL A 71 10.75 -1.44 10.65
C VAL A 71 10.73 -0.44 9.50
N GLY A 72 10.36 0.83 9.77
CA GLY A 72 10.34 1.89 8.77
C GLY A 72 11.70 2.11 8.10
N PHE A 73 12.77 2.24 8.88
CA PHE A 73 14.13 2.33 8.33
C PHE A 73 14.59 1.04 7.64
N ALA A 74 14.25 -0.13 8.21
CA ALA A 74 14.61 -1.42 7.62
C ALA A 74 13.95 -1.62 6.25
N LEU A 75 12.65 -1.32 6.10
CA LEU A 75 11.94 -1.40 4.82
C LEU A 75 12.56 -0.51 3.75
N GLY A 76 13.05 0.68 4.10
CA GLY A 76 13.77 1.53 3.16
C GLY A 76 15.06 0.92 2.60
N VAL A 77 15.56 -0.16 3.23
CA VAL A 77 16.74 -0.92 2.78
C VAL A 77 16.35 -2.22 2.09
N VAL A 78 15.36 -2.96 2.64
CA VAL A 78 15.05 -4.30 2.16
C VAL A 78 13.94 -4.33 1.11
N GLU A 79 13.18 -3.23 0.97
CA GLU A 79 12.17 -2.99 -0.07
C GLU A 79 12.42 -1.64 -0.76
N PRO A 80 13.63 -1.40 -1.32
CA PRO A 80 14.06 -0.10 -1.82
C PRO A 80 13.31 0.36 -3.08
N ASN A 81 12.57 -0.55 -3.70
CA ASN A 81 11.73 -0.29 -4.87
C ASN A 81 10.42 0.42 -4.54
N ALA A 82 9.93 0.35 -3.29
CA ALA A 82 8.61 0.83 -2.91
C ALA A 82 8.61 1.82 -1.75
N SER A 83 9.71 1.90 -1.00
CA SER A 83 9.84 2.77 0.17
C SER A 83 11.29 3.17 0.41
N GLY A 84 11.51 4.25 1.14
CA GLY A 84 12.86 4.72 1.44
C GLY A 84 12.86 6.06 2.16
N ILE A 85 14.02 6.46 2.66
CA ILE A 85 14.19 7.75 3.36
C ILE A 85 14.07 8.97 2.43
N GLY A 86 14.01 8.75 1.11
CA GLY A 86 13.72 9.78 0.11
C GLY A 86 12.23 9.97 -0.19
N GLY A 87 11.35 9.34 0.59
CA GLY A 87 9.89 9.39 0.48
C GLY A 87 9.20 9.99 1.69
N GLY A 88 7.96 9.54 1.95
CA GLY A 88 7.15 9.97 3.09
C GLY A 88 6.05 8.98 3.46
N GLY A 89 5.15 9.38 4.36
CA GLY A 89 4.10 8.47 4.80
C GLY A 89 3.17 9.01 5.87
N PHE A 90 2.28 8.12 6.34
CA PHE A 90 1.30 8.39 7.38
C PHE A 90 1.37 7.33 8.46
N MET A 91 1.62 7.75 9.70
CA MET A 91 1.68 6.89 10.87
C MET A 91 0.47 7.15 11.79
N LEU A 92 -0.25 6.08 12.11
CA LEU A 92 -1.37 6.10 13.04
C LEU A 92 -1.01 5.24 14.26
N ILE A 93 -1.07 5.83 15.45
CA ILE A 93 -0.66 5.23 16.72
C ILE A 93 -1.84 5.20 17.67
N TRP A 94 -2.08 4.06 18.30
CA TRP A 94 -2.97 3.89 19.45
C TRP A 94 -2.16 3.63 20.72
N PHE A 95 -2.43 4.40 21.77
CA PHE A 95 -1.88 4.21 23.10
C PHE A 95 -2.90 3.51 23.99
N ALA A 96 -2.58 2.28 24.40
CA ALA A 96 -3.52 1.42 25.12
C ALA A 96 -3.84 1.90 26.55
N ASP A 97 -2.89 2.58 27.20
CA ASP A 97 -3.04 3.09 28.58
C ASP A 97 -3.99 4.29 28.66
N THR A 98 -4.01 5.14 27.64
CA THR A 98 -4.81 6.37 27.62
C THR A 98 -6.02 6.29 26.69
N GLY A 99 -6.04 5.34 25.75
CA GLY A 99 -6.99 5.33 24.64
C GLY A 99 -6.79 6.48 23.65
N THR A 100 -5.61 7.11 23.65
CA THR A 100 -5.31 8.24 22.78
C THR A 100 -4.86 7.74 21.41
N VAL A 101 -5.30 8.45 20.37
CA VAL A 101 -4.85 8.26 18.99
C VAL A 101 -3.98 9.42 18.55
N VAL A 102 -2.86 9.13 17.91
CA VAL A 102 -1.98 10.11 17.29
C VAL A 102 -1.80 9.78 15.82
N PHE A 103 -1.97 10.78 14.95
CA PHE A 103 -1.71 10.68 13.53
C PHE A 103 -0.58 11.63 13.13
N ILE A 104 0.49 11.07 12.54
CA ILE A 104 1.65 11.81 12.05
C ILE A 104 1.61 11.81 10.52
N ASP A 105 1.53 13.00 9.94
CA ASP A 105 1.59 13.24 8.51
C ASP A 105 3.00 13.70 8.15
N SER A 106 3.76 12.82 7.53
CA SER A 106 5.06 13.06 6.94
C SER A 106 5.03 12.94 5.41
N ARG A 107 3.85 13.18 4.80
CA ARG A 107 3.68 13.24 3.35
C ARG A 107 4.60 14.31 2.77
N GLU A 108 5.16 14.03 1.63
CA GLU A 108 6.02 14.93 0.86
C GLU A 108 5.30 16.25 0.54
N LYS A 109 6.08 17.28 0.27
CA LYS A 109 5.56 18.59 -0.17
C LYS A 109 6.15 18.97 -1.53
N ALA A 110 5.36 19.57 -2.40
CA ALA A 110 5.89 20.21 -3.59
C ALA A 110 6.96 21.26 -3.20
N PRO A 111 8.08 21.37 -3.90
CA PRO A 111 9.03 22.47 -3.71
C PRO A 111 8.32 23.83 -3.75
N ALA A 112 8.77 24.80 -2.98
CA ALA A 112 8.12 26.11 -2.90
C ALA A 112 7.99 26.83 -4.25
N ALA A 113 8.91 26.55 -5.18
CA ALA A 113 8.90 27.10 -6.54
C ALA A 113 7.96 26.36 -7.51
N ALA A 114 7.27 25.30 -7.10
CA ALA A 114 6.36 24.55 -7.97
C ALA A 114 5.10 25.34 -8.30
N THR A 115 4.68 25.30 -9.58
CA THR A 115 3.51 26.01 -10.09
C THR A 115 2.60 25.04 -10.86
N ALA A 116 1.32 25.39 -10.99
CA ALA A 116 0.33 24.54 -11.67
C ALA A 116 0.62 24.30 -13.15
N ASP A 117 1.48 25.10 -13.76
CA ASP A 117 1.87 25.03 -15.19
C ASP A 117 3.34 24.59 -15.39
N MET A 118 3.97 24.02 -14.36
CA MET A 118 5.39 23.62 -14.45
C MET A 118 5.66 22.46 -15.43
N PHE A 119 4.65 21.68 -15.77
CA PHE A 119 4.73 20.62 -16.77
C PHE A 119 4.11 21.04 -18.10
N GLU A 120 4.83 20.81 -19.19
CA GLU A 120 4.31 21.09 -20.53
C GLU A 120 3.38 19.95 -20.97
N LEU A 121 2.14 20.30 -21.35
CA LEU A 121 1.13 19.33 -21.78
C LEU A 121 1.06 19.25 -23.31
N ASP A 122 0.73 18.07 -23.84
CA ASP A 122 0.40 17.85 -25.23
C ASP A 122 -1.06 18.26 -25.55
N GLU A 123 -1.48 18.12 -26.82
CA GLU A 123 -2.84 18.45 -27.28
C GLU A 123 -3.94 17.60 -26.60
N LYS A 124 -3.57 16.48 -25.95
CA LYS A 124 -4.46 15.59 -25.22
C LYS A 124 -4.46 15.85 -23.71
N GLY A 125 -3.68 16.84 -23.24
CA GLY A 125 -3.54 17.16 -21.83
C GLY A 125 -2.57 16.25 -21.08
N LYS A 126 -1.78 15.41 -21.76
CA LYS A 126 -0.72 14.59 -21.15
C LYS A 126 0.59 15.36 -21.07
N VAL A 127 1.37 15.07 -20.02
CA VAL A 127 2.72 15.62 -19.88
C VAL A 127 3.57 15.15 -21.06
N LYS A 128 4.30 16.09 -21.68
CA LYS A 128 5.22 15.78 -22.79
C LYS A 128 6.45 15.06 -22.29
N LEU A 129 6.85 14.01 -22.99
CA LEU A 129 8.09 13.30 -22.70
C LEU A 129 9.30 14.24 -22.88
N ASP A 130 10.32 14.03 -22.06
CA ASP A 130 11.58 14.75 -22.16
C ASP A 130 12.45 14.27 -23.34
N ALA A 131 13.64 14.85 -23.52
CA ALA A 131 14.56 14.49 -24.60
C ALA A 131 15.10 13.05 -24.50
N ARG A 132 14.97 12.41 -23.34
CA ARG A 132 15.33 10.99 -23.10
C ARG A 132 14.17 10.03 -23.41
N GLY A 133 12.98 10.57 -23.68
CA GLY A 133 11.75 9.79 -23.85
C GLY A 133 11.09 9.40 -22.54
N LEU A 134 11.49 9.99 -21.40
CA LEU A 134 10.92 9.76 -20.09
C LEU A 134 9.79 10.77 -19.80
N ASP A 135 8.79 10.36 -19.00
CA ASP A 135 7.77 11.25 -18.48
C ASP A 135 8.35 12.06 -17.31
N PRO A 136 8.52 13.40 -17.42
CA PRO A 136 9.10 14.21 -16.37
C PRO A 136 8.17 14.39 -15.14
N LEU A 137 6.93 13.95 -15.21
CA LEU A 137 6.03 13.87 -14.05
C LEU A 137 6.38 12.69 -13.15
N VAL A 138 6.89 11.60 -13.72
CA VAL A 138 7.26 10.36 -13.03
C VAL A 138 8.77 10.25 -12.82
N HIS A 139 9.59 10.64 -13.81
CA HIS A 139 11.04 10.41 -13.78
C HIS A 139 11.83 11.71 -13.79
N GLY A 140 12.93 11.69 -13.06
CA GLY A 140 13.87 12.81 -13.03
C GLY A 140 13.57 13.85 -11.94
N GLY A 141 14.35 14.92 -11.90
CA GLY A 141 14.34 15.90 -10.82
C GLY A 141 13.02 16.66 -10.65
N ARG A 142 12.24 16.85 -11.74
CA ARG A 142 10.94 17.54 -11.67
C ARG A 142 9.86 16.76 -10.96
N SER A 143 9.96 15.43 -10.93
CA SER A 143 9.00 14.55 -10.24
C SER A 143 9.22 14.50 -8.73
N VAL A 144 10.36 14.99 -8.22
CA VAL A 144 10.74 14.85 -6.81
C VAL A 144 10.07 15.92 -5.95
N ALA A 145 9.29 15.47 -4.99
CA ALA A 145 8.79 16.31 -3.89
C ALA A 145 9.73 16.24 -2.66
N VAL A 146 9.62 17.21 -1.76
CA VAL A 146 10.46 17.31 -0.55
C VAL A 146 10.20 16.13 0.37
N PRO A 147 11.20 15.27 0.65
CA PRO A 147 11.02 14.04 1.44
C PRO A 147 10.64 14.31 2.89
N GLY A 148 9.71 13.50 3.44
CA GLY A 148 9.24 13.63 4.82
C GLY A 148 9.51 12.43 5.72
N GLU A 149 9.93 11.28 5.17
CA GLU A 149 10.05 10.01 5.90
C GLU A 149 10.94 10.10 7.15
N VAL A 150 12.13 10.70 7.03
CA VAL A 150 13.07 10.83 8.16
C VAL A 150 12.47 11.70 9.27
N ALA A 151 11.83 12.81 8.92
CA ALA A 151 11.16 13.67 9.90
C ALA A 151 10.03 12.92 10.62
N GLY A 152 9.22 12.15 9.89
CA GLY A 152 8.12 11.34 10.45
C GLY A 152 8.60 10.30 11.44
N LEU A 153 9.57 9.47 11.04
CA LEU A 153 10.12 8.42 11.89
C LEU A 153 10.82 8.99 13.13
N LEU A 154 11.64 10.02 12.97
CA LEU A 154 12.34 10.62 14.12
C LEU A 154 11.37 11.37 15.05
N SER A 155 10.36 12.06 14.51
CA SER A 155 9.35 12.72 15.33
C SER A 155 8.54 11.72 16.17
N ALA A 156 8.22 10.54 15.61
CA ALA A 156 7.56 9.46 16.35
C ALA A 156 8.47 8.92 17.47
N LEU A 157 9.74 8.62 17.14
CA LEU A 157 10.70 8.08 18.10
C LEU A 157 11.00 9.06 19.24
N ASP A 158 11.30 10.31 18.91
CA ASP A 158 11.70 11.33 19.89
C ASP A 158 10.57 11.70 20.85
N ARG A 159 9.30 11.58 20.43
CA ARG A 159 8.13 11.90 21.28
C ARG A 159 7.55 10.72 22.02
N PHE A 160 7.59 9.53 21.45
CA PHE A 160 6.82 8.39 21.93
C PHE A 160 7.65 7.11 22.07
N GLY A 161 8.87 7.08 21.52
CA GLY A 161 9.81 5.98 21.68
C GLY A 161 10.47 5.95 23.05
N THR A 162 11.07 4.82 23.37
CA THR A 162 11.79 4.57 24.63
C THR A 162 13.26 4.23 24.42
N MET A 163 13.65 3.94 23.17
CA MET A 163 15.01 3.56 22.79
C MET A 163 15.75 4.69 22.08
N SER A 164 17.08 4.61 22.07
CA SER A 164 17.90 5.56 21.33
C SER A 164 17.83 5.34 19.82
N ARG A 165 17.99 6.41 19.02
CA ARG A 165 18.06 6.35 17.56
C ARG A 165 19.08 5.32 17.07
N ILE A 166 20.28 5.30 17.67
CA ILE A 166 21.35 4.35 17.32
C ILE A 166 20.85 2.92 17.45
N ARG A 167 20.17 2.57 18.56
CA ARG A 167 19.67 1.22 18.80
C ARG A 167 18.59 0.82 17.79
N VAL A 168 17.69 1.73 17.49
CA VAL A 168 16.54 1.49 16.61
C VAL A 168 16.96 1.38 15.14
N MET A 169 17.95 2.18 14.71
CA MET A 169 18.40 2.23 13.31
C MET A 169 19.50 1.22 12.97
N GLN A 170 20.20 0.65 13.96
CA GLN A 170 21.33 -0.26 13.72
C GLN A 170 20.99 -1.44 12.79
N PRO A 171 19.82 -2.13 12.91
CA PRO A 171 19.49 -3.22 12.00
C PRO A 171 19.38 -2.79 10.53
N ALA A 172 18.82 -1.61 10.25
CA ALA A 172 18.76 -1.07 8.90
C ALA A 172 20.14 -0.76 8.34
N ILE A 173 21.03 -0.19 9.18
CA ILE A 173 22.43 0.07 8.82
C ILE A 173 23.14 -1.24 8.46
N ASP A 174 22.97 -2.27 9.28
CA ASP A 174 23.60 -3.59 9.07
C ASP A 174 23.14 -4.23 7.75
N HIS A 175 21.84 -4.18 7.45
CA HIS A 175 21.28 -4.69 6.18
C HIS A 175 21.79 -3.91 4.97
N ALA A 176 21.90 -2.59 5.05
CA ALA A 176 22.42 -1.76 3.96
C ALA A 176 23.91 -2.05 3.67
N GLU A 177 24.71 -2.29 4.71
CA GLU A 177 26.14 -2.56 4.60
C GLU A 177 26.44 -3.99 4.17
N GLN A 178 25.82 -5.00 4.82
CA GLN A 178 26.05 -6.41 4.55
C GLN A 178 25.36 -6.85 3.26
N GLY A 179 24.25 -6.20 2.91
CA GLY A 179 23.41 -6.52 1.77
C GLY A 179 22.31 -7.52 2.12
N ILE A 180 21.35 -7.59 1.21
CA ILE A 180 20.21 -8.52 1.25
C ILE A 180 20.21 -9.41 0.02
N THR A 181 19.55 -10.54 0.10
CA THR A 181 19.30 -11.40 -1.06
C THR A 181 18.13 -10.83 -1.86
N VAL A 182 18.32 -10.63 -3.16
CA VAL A 182 17.26 -10.21 -4.09
C VAL A 182 16.24 -11.34 -4.21
N SER A 183 14.99 -11.05 -3.88
CA SER A 183 13.87 -11.99 -4.03
C SER A 183 13.42 -12.10 -5.49
N PRO A 184 12.67 -13.14 -5.89
CA PRO A 184 12.04 -13.20 -7.21
C PRO A 184 11.12 -12.00 -7.50
N VAL A 185 10.40 -11.50 -6.48
CA VAL A 185 9.52 -10.32 -6.62
C VAL A 185 10.36 -9.08 -6.90
N LEU A 186 11.39 -8.80 -6.11
CA LEU A 186 12.28 -7.66 -6.32
C LEU A 186 13.00 -7.73 -7.66
N ALA A 187 13.49 -8.91 -8.07
CA ALA A 187 14.14 -9.10 -9.38
C ALA A 187 13.21 -8.77 -10.55
N GLY A 188 11.94 -9.21 -10.47
CA GLY A 188 10.91 -8.86 -11.44
C GLY A 188 10.69 -7.35 -11.53
N ILE A 189 10.56 -6.69 -10.39
CA ILE A 189 10.36 -5.23 -10.33
C ILE A 189 11.57 -4.47 -10.87
N ILE A 190 12.81 -4.91 -10.58
CA ILE A 190 14.03 -4.30 -11.17
C ILE A 190 14.01 -4.44 -12.68
N THR A 191 13.62 -5.61 -13.20
CA THR A 191 13.55 -5.89 -14.64
C THR A 191 12.50 -5.00 -15.32
N ASP A 192 11.31 -4.88 -14.73
CA ASP A 192 10.21 -4.09 -15.29
C ASP A 192 10.52 -2.58 -15.29
N ASN A 193 11.43 -2.10 -14.41
CA ASN A 193 11.85 -0.71 -14.31
C ASN A 193 13.28 -0.45 -14.82
N TYR A 194 13.82 -1.36 -15.63
CA TYR A 194 15.20 -1.31 -16.11
C TYR A 194 15.58 0.01 -16.77
N GLU A 195 14.73 0.54 -17.65
CA GLU A 195 15.03 1.76 -18.42
C GLU A 195 15.21 2.98 -17.50
N ALA A 196 14.33 3.13 -16.52
CA ALA A 196 14.44 4.21 -15.53
C ALA A 196 15.72 4.05 -14.70
N ILE A 197 15.99 2.84 -14.17
CA ILE A 197 17.19 2.56 -13.36
C ILE A 197 18.48 2.79 -14.15
N ALA A 198 18.55 2.34 -15.41
CA ALA A 198 19.74 2.46 -16.26
C ALA A 198 20.03 3.90 -16.70
N THR A 199 18.99 4.74 -16.76
CA THR A 199 19.14 6.17 -17.13
C THR A 199 19.91 6.95 -16.07
N PHE A 200 19.83 6.55 -14.79
CA PHE A 200 20.49 7.24 -13.68
C PHE A 200 21.67 6.42 -13.15
N PRO A 201 22.94 6.85 -13.39
CA PRO A 201 24.11 6.03 -13.10
C PRO A 201 24.26 5.59 -11.64
N ALA A 202 23.84 6.40 -10.67
CA ALA A 202 23.90 6.05 -9.25
C ALA A 202 22.90 4.92 -8.91
N SER A 203 21.73 4.91 -9.54
CA SER A 203 20.75 3.83 -9.41
C SER A 203 21.26 2.55 -10.07
N GLY A 204 21.79 2.66 -11.31
CA GLY A 204 22.40 1.53 -12.01
C GLY A 204 23.51 0.85 -11.21
N LYS A 205 24.34 1.62 -10.49
CA LYS A 205 25.41 1.07 -9.63
C LYS A 205 24.87 0.16 -8.51
N ILE A 206 23.68 0.41 -8.01
CA ILE A 206 23.09 -0.35 -6.90
C ILE A 206 22.26 -1.53 -7.42
N PHE A 207 21.40 -1.30 -8.41
CA PHE A 207 20.36 -2.22 -8.84
C PHE A 207 20.72 -3.07 -10.05
N LEU A 208 21.84 -2.77 -10.74
CA LEU A 208 22.30 -3.53 -11.88
C LEU A 208 23.65 -4.24 -11.61
N ASN A 209 23.89 -5.35 -12.30
CA ASN A 209 25.18 -6.03 -12.39
C ASN A 209 25.71 -5.86 -13.81
N ASP A 210 26.83 -5.16 -13.98
CA ASP A 210 27.44 -4.90 -15.30
C ASP A 210 26.43 -4.35 -16.34
N GLY A 211 25.49 -3.51 -15.87
CA GLY A 211 24.47 -2.89 -16.71
C GLY A 211 23.21 -3.75 -16.95
N LEU A 212 23.11 -4.95 -16.38
CA LEU A 212 21.92 -5.83 -16.45
C LEU A 212 21.18 -5.85 -15.12
N PRO A 213 19.84 -6.05 -15.12
CA PRO A 213 19.07 -6.19 -13.89
C PRO A 213 19.64 -7.25 -12.95
N LYS A 214 19.66 -6.98 -11.64
CA LYS A 214 19.97 -8.01 -10.64
C LYS A 214 18.92 -9.11 -10.69
N GLU A 215 19.37 -10.36 -10.61
CA GLU A 215 18.53 -11.55 -10.62
C GLU A 215 18.20 -12.04 -9.20
N ALA A 216 17.19 -12.89 -9.09
CA ALA A 216 16.86 -13.54 -7.81
C ALA A 216 18.05 -14.37 -7.30
N GLY A 217 18.40 -14.16 -6.03
CA GLY A 217 19.58 -14.79 -5.41
C GLY A 217 20.82 -13.89 -5.38
N ASP A 218 20.86 -12.83 -6.18
CA ASP A 218 21.94 -11.82 -6.11
C ASP A 218 21.98 -11.11 -4.76
N THR A 219 23.12 -10.52 -4.45
CA THR A 219 23.24 -9.62 -3.28
C THR A 219 23.05 -8.17 -3.70
N LEU A 220 22.12 -7.48 -3.03
CA LEU A 220 21.93 -6.05 -3.15
C LEU A 220 22.53 -5.37 -1.93
N ARG A 221 23.52 -4.49 -2.15
CA ARG A 221 24.20 -3.70 -1.11
C ARG A 221 24.11 -2.22 -1.42
N ASN A 222 23.94 -1.43 -0.37
CA ASN A 222 23.96 0.03 -0.48
C ASN A 222 24.78 0.64 0.67
N PRO A 223 26.13 0.57 0.59
CA PRO A 223 27.01 1.09 1.65
C PRO A 223 26.91 2.60 1.80
N ASP A 224 26.58 3.35 0.74
CA ASP A 224 26.37 4.79 0.80
C ASP A 224 25.13 5.08 1.69
N LEU A 225 24.05 4.32 1.54
CA LEU A 225 22.87 4.42 2.41
C LEU A 225 23.20 4.03 3.87
N ALA A 226 24.01 3.00 4.09
CA ALA A 226 24.46 2.64 5.44
C ALA A 226 25.17 3.81 6.13
N ASN A 227 26.04 4.53 5.42
CA ASN A 227 26.72 5.71 5.94
C ASN A 227 25.76 6.86 6.23
N THR A 228 24.79 7.12 5.34
CA THR A 228 23.75 8.11 5.55
C THR A 228 22.88 7.78 6.77
N LEU A 229 22.48 6.52 6.94
CA LEU A 229 21.71 6.07 8.12
C LEU A 229 22.52 6.20 9.42
N ARG A 230 23.83 5.92 9.42
CA ARG A 230 24.72 6.17 10.60
C ARG A 230 24.74 7.65 10.96
N LEU A 231 24.86 8.53 9.96
CA LEU A 231 24.87 9.96 10.19
C LEU A 231 23.55 10.45 10.81
N ILE A 232 22.41 9.95 10.31
CA ILE A 232 21.09 10.26 10.86
C ILE A 232 20.94 9.68 12.29
N ALA A 233 21.41 8.47 12.54
CA ALA A 233 21.36 7.86 13.87
C ALA A 233 22.16 8.66 14.90
N ASP A 234 23.30 9.22 14.51
CA ASP A 234 24.17 10.02 15.37
C ASP A 234 23.65 11.45 15.56
N GLN A 235 23.34 12.15 14.48
CA GLN A 235 23.05 13.59 14.48
C GLN A 235 21.56 13.94 14.41
N GLY A 236 20.68 12.98 14.08
CA GLY A 236 19.23 13.16 14.02
C GLY A 236 18.75 13.89 12.77
N HIS A 237 17.65 14.64 12.93
CA HIS A 237 16.92 15.32 11.86
C HIS A 237 17.83 16.20 10.97
N ASP A 238 18.67 17.02 11.57
CA ASP A 238 19.51 17.96 10.83
C ASP A 238 20.53 17.28 9.93
N ALA A 239 20.91 16.03 10.21
CA ALA A 239 21.79 15.25 9.34
C ALA A 239 21.20 15.00 7.94
N PHE A 240 19.87 14.91 7.84
CA PHE A 240 19.18 14.68 6.58
C PHE A 240 18.75 16.00 5.91
N TYR A 241 18.22 16.95 6.69
CA TYR A 241 17.56 18.15 6.16
C TYR A 241 18.50 19.35 6.03
N LYS A 242 19.74 19.24 6.55
CA LYS A 242 20.77 20.29 6.49
C LYS A 242 22.13 19.66 6.19
N GLY A 243 23.07 20.45 5.71
CA GLY A 243 24.44 19.99 5.45
C GLY A 243 24.59 19.03 4.27
N PRO A 244 25.61 18.14 4.27
CA PRO A 244 26.06 17.42 3.07
C PRO A 244 25.03 16.48 2.45
N VAL A 245 24.13 15.86 3.25
CA VAL A 245 23.08 14.98 2.72
C VAL A 245 22.04 15.82 1.96
N ALA A 246 21.59 16.93 2.57
CA ALA A 246 20.66 17.85 1.92
C ALA A 246 21.28 18.48 0.65
N GLU A 247 22.55 18.89 0.70
CA GLU A 247 23.26 19.40 -0.47
C GLU A 247 23.27 18.38 -1.61
N SER A 248 23.61 17.11 -1.31
CA SER A 248 23.60 16.04 -2.31
C SER A 248 22.20 15.76 -2.90
N ILE A 249 21.14 15.86 -2.09
CA ILE A 249 19.75 15.72 -2.58
C ILE A 249 19.42 16.87 -3.53
N VAL A 250 19.67 18.11 -3.12
CA VAL A 250 19.39 19.30 -3.94
C VAL A 250 20.17 19.27 -5.24
N ASP A 251 21.46 18.95 -5.19
CA ASP A 251 22.31 18.84 -6.38
C ASP A 251 21.79 17.78 -7.35
N ALA A 252 21.40 16.61 -6.85
CA ALA A 252 20.85 15.53 -7.68
C ALA A 252 19.53 15.95 -8.35
N VAL A 253 18.64 16.61 -7.62
CA VAL A 253 17.34 17.09 -8.12
C VAL A 253 17.54 18.22 -9.14
N GLN A 254 18.35 19.24 -8.83
CA GLN A 254 18.54 20.41 -9.69
C GLN A 254 19.36 20.08 -10.94
N SER A 255 20.33 19.17 -10.87
CA SER A 255 21.09 18.74 -12.04
C SER A 255 20.24 18.08 -13.12
N ASP A 256 19.08 17.55 -12.74
CA ASP A 256 18.07 16.97 -13.65
C ASP A 256 16.83 17.87 -13.80
N GLY A 257 16.96 19.17 -13.59
CA GLY A 257 15.95 20.19 -13.88
C GLY A 257 14.83 20.31 -12.85
N GLY A 258 14.99 19.72 -11.65
CA GLY A 258 14.04 19.85 -10.55
C GLY A 258 14.16 21.18 -9.81
N LEU A 259 13.19 21.48 -8.94
CA LEU A 259 13.00 22.80 -8.33
C LEU A 259 13.38 22.86 -6.84
N MET A 260 13.66 21.71 -6.20
CA MET A 260 13.95 21.65 -4.77
C MET A 260 15.16 22.47 -4.38
N THR A 261 15.09 23.17 -3.26
CA THR A 261 16.14 24.01 -2.70
C THR A 261 16.55 23.54 -1.30
N MET A 262 17.68 24.03 -0.80
CA MET A 262 18.09 23.81 0.60
C MET A 262 17.08 24.32 1.61
N GLU A 263 16.37 25.40 1.30
CA GLU A 263 15.32 25.98 2.16
C GLU A 263 14.10 25.07 2.22
N ASP A 264 13.71 24.43 1.10
CA ASP A 264 12.62 23.47 1.07
C ASP A 264 12.89 22.29 2.01
N LEU A 265 14.11 21.76 2.01
CA LEU A 265 14.53 20.71 2.95
C LEU A 265 14.59 21.23 4.39
N ALA A 266 15.29 22.33 4.64
CA ALA A 266 15.54 22.85 5.99
C ALA A 266 14.24 23.28 6.72
N SER A 267 13.18 23.65 5.97
CA SER A 267 11.89 24.07 6.49
C SER A 267 10.87 22.92 6.58
N PHE A 268 11.23 21.71 6.17
CA PHE A 268 10.29 20.59 6.24
C PHE A 268 10.01 20.21 7.69
N ASP A 269 8.72 20.14 8.02
CA ASP A 269 8.24 19.65 9.32
C ASP A 269 6.99 18.76 9.12
N VAL A 270 6.81 17.80 10.04
CA VAL A 270 5.64 16.91 10.08
C VAL A 270 4.40 17.66 10.56
N SER A 271 3.24 17.19 10.13
CA SER A 271 1.96 17.67 10.68
C SER A 271 1.33 16.61 11.58
N TYR A 272 0.74 17.05 12.69
CA TYR A 272 -0.10 16.22 13.54
C TYR A 272 -1.55 16.51 13.21
N ARG A 273 -2.27 15.53 12.67
CA ARG A 273 -3.65 15.71 12.19
C ARG A 273 -4.65 14.93 13.03
N THR A 274 -5.90 15.37 13.04
CA THR A 274 -7.01 14.59 13.61
C THR A 274 -7.42 13.53 12.60
N PRO A 275 -7.39 12.23 12.97
CA PRO A 275 -7.83 11.15 12.10
C PRO A 275 -9.31 11.28 11.73
N VAL A 276 -9.71 10.71 10.58
CA VAL A 276 -11.13 10.50 10.29
C VAL A 276 -11.61 9.25 11.01
N THR A 277 -12.85 9.31 11.51
CA THR A 277 -13.45 8.22 12.28
C THR A 277 -14.88 7.94 11.82
N SER A 278 -15.30 6.69 11.88
CA SER A 278 -16.67 6.25 11.68
C SER A 278 -16.90 4.91 12.36
N THR A 279 -18.08 4.32 12.12
CA THR A 279 -18.39 2.96 12.58
C THR A 279 -18.80 2.08 11.40
N TYR A 280 -18.54 0.78 11.48
CA TYR A 280 -19.03 -0.22 10.54
C TYR A 280 -19.43 -1.48 11.31
N ARG A 281 -20.72 -1.89 11.23
CA ARG A 281 -21.24 -3.08 11.93
C ARG A 281 -20.86 -3.13 13.43
N GLY A 282 -20.76 -1.97 14.09
CA GLY A 282 -20.43 -1.86 15.52
C GLY A 282 -18.92 -1.85 15.84
N TYR A 283 -18.07 -1.89 14.82
CA TYR A 283 -16.64 -1.61 14.96
C TYR A 283 -16.37 -0.12 14.70
N GLU A 284 -15.49 0.48 15.48
CA GLU A 284 -14.99 1.83 15.24
C GLU A 284 -13.80 1.77 14.29
N ILE A 285 -13.82 2.62 13.27
CA ILE A 285 -12.78 2.76 12.26
C ILE A 285 -12.07 4.08 12.50
N ILE A 286 -10.75 4.06 12.57
CA ILE A 286 -9.89 5.23 12.69
C ILE A 286 -8.85 5.16 11.58
N SER A 287 -8.80 6.18 10.71
CA SER A 287 -7.91 6.14 9.56
C SER A 287 -7.42 7.52 9.13
N ALA A 288 -6.64 7.58 8.04
CA ALA A 288 -5.94 8.76 7.56
C ALA A 288 -6.89 9.89 7.12
N PRO A 289 -6.69 11.12 7.60
CA PRO A 289 -7.37 12.32 7.09
C PRO A 289 -6.66 12.87 5.84
N PRO A 290 -7.20 13.90 5.15
CA PRO A 290 -6.46 14.64 4.12
C PRO A 290 -5.11 15.18 4.65
N PRO A 291 -4.07 15.18 3.80
CA PRO A 291 -4.05 15.03 2.34
C PRO A 291 -4.21 13.61 1.82
N SER A 292 -4.52 12.61 2.64
CA SER A 292 -4.95 11.32 2.15
C SER A 292 -6.46 11.27 1.95
N SER A 293 -6.87 10.76 0.80
CA SER A 293 -8.26 10.35 0.55
C SER A 293 -8.60 9.03 1.27
N GLY A 294 -7.56 8.37 1.80
CA GLY A 294 -7.60 7.00 2.29
C GLY A 294 -8.70 6.70 3.29
N GLY A 295 -8.62 7.29 4.47
CA GLY A 295 -9.61 7.04 5.51
C GLY A 295 -11.01 7.49 5.12
N THR A 296 -11.13 8.64 4.42
CA THR A 296 -12.43 9.18 3.99
C THR A 296 -13.17 8.20 3.09
N HIS A 297 -12.51 7.69 2.05
CA HIS A 297 -13.17 6.83 1.07
C HIS A 297 -13.27 5.36 1.48
N VAL A 298 -12.37 4.87 2.35
CA VAL A 298 -12.60 3.57 3.02
C VAL A 298 -13.87 3.63 3.86
N ILE A 299 -14.10 4.71 4.61
CA ILE A 299 -15.31 4.93 5.40
C ILE A 299 -16.54 5.08 4.50
N GLU A 300 -16.44 5.86 3.43
CA GLU A 300 -17.52 6.04 2.46
C GLU A 300 -17.97 4.71 1.85
N LEU A 301 -17.03 3.91 1.33
CA LEU A 301 -17.31 2.58 0.80
C LEU A 301 -18.01 1.69 1.83
N LEU A 302 -17.46 1.60 3.03
CA LEU A 302 -18.04 0.79 4.11
C LEU A 302 -19.43 1.29 4.50
N ASN A 303 -19.66 2.61 4.55
CA ASN A 303 -20.97 3.18 4.84
C ASN A 303 -22.00 2.85 3.74
N ILE A 304 -21.60 2.83 2.46
CA ILE A 304 -22.46 2.38 1.36
C ILE A 304 -22.77 0.90 1.52
N MET A 305 -21.73 0.07 1.74
CA MET A 305 -21.86 -1.39 1.87
C MET A 305 -22.65 -1.81 3.13
N GLU A 306 -22.70 -0.99 4.16
CA GLU A 306 -23.50 -1.28 5.36
C GLU A 306 -25.02 -1.38 5.09
N ASN A 307 -25.48 -0.82 3.97
CA ASN A 307 -26.87 -0.92 3.53
C ASN A 307 -27.18 -2.25 2.79
N PHE A 308 -26.18 -3.07 2.48
CA PHE A 308 -26.32 -4.39 1.89
C PHE A 308 -26.10 -5.49 2.94
N ASP A 309 -26.74 -6.65 2.73
CA ASP A 309 -26.49 -7.87 3.50
C ASP A 309 -25.43 -8.70 2.75
N VAL A 310 -24.15 -8.27 2.84
CA VAL A 310 -23.03 -8.87 2.08
C VAL A 310 -22.82 -10.33 2.43
N GLU A 311 -23.04 -10.71 3.71
CA GLU A 311 -22.92 -12.10 4.15
C GLU A 311 -23.91 -13.02 3.40
N LYS A 312 -25.18 -12.59 3.26
CA LYS A 312 -26.18 -13.35 2.49
C LYS A 312 -25.92 -13.37 1.00
N MET A 313 -25.31 -12.34 0.43
CA MET A 313 -24.91 -12.34 -0.98
C MET A 313 -23.83 -13.37 -1.25
N GLY A 314 -23.01 -13.67 -0.26
CA GLY A 314 -21.88 -14.59 -0.34
C GLY A 314 -20.58 -13.91 -0.81
N LEU A 315 -19.49 -14.37 -0.23
CA LEU A 315 -18.15 -13.87 -0.53
C LEU A 315 -17.82 -14.06 -2.01
N ASN A 316 -17.44 -12.98 -2.68
CA ASN A 316 -17.09 -12.99 -4.10
C ASN A 316 -18.13 -13.63 -5.04
N SER A 317 -19.41 -13.63 -4.67
CA SER A 317 -20.50 -13.94 -5.61
C SER A 317 -20.63 -12.82 -6.65
N ALA A 318 -21.25 -13.10 -7.78
CA ALA A 318 -21.50 -12.08 -8.81
C ALA A 318 -22.29 -10.88 -8.25
N GLN A 319 -23.28 -11.14 -7.39
CA GLN A 319 -24.07 -10.10 -6.75
C GLN A 319 -23.23 -9.24 -5.79
N SER A 320 -22.39 -9.87 -4.95
CA SER A 320 -21.48 -9.15 -4.04
C SER A 320 -20.47 -8.31 -4.83
N ILE A 321 -19.83 -8.91 -5.84
CA ILE A 321 -18.85 -8.20 -6.69
C ILE A 321 -19.51 -7.02 -7.41
N HIS A 322 -20.73 -7.19 -7.92
CA HIS A 322 -21.45 -6.12 -8.60
C HIS A 322 -21.68 -4.91 -7.68
N VAL A 323 -22.23 -5.11 -6.48
CA VAL A 323 -22.50 -3.98 -5.57
C VAL A 323 -21.21 -3.29 -5.10
N TRP A 324 -20.14 -4.06 -4.87
CA TRP A 324 -18.82 -3.49 -4.60
C TRP A 324 -18.31 -2.64 -5.77
N ALA A 325 -18.41 -3.16 -7.00
CA ALA A 325 -17.96 -2.45 -8.20
C ALA A 325 -18.71 -1.13 -8.40
N GLU A 326 -20.03 -1.13 -8.19
CA GLU A 326 -20.85 0.08 -8.32
C GLU A 326 -20.55 1.11 -7.21
N ALA A 327 -20.38 0.66 -5.97
CA ALA A 327 -19.98 1.50 -4.85
C ALA A 327 -18.58 2.13 -5.09
N MET A 328 -17.64 1.37 -5.63
CA MET A 328 -16.30 1.86 -5.98
C MET A 328 -16.36 2.98 -7.03
N LYS A 329 -17.21 2.87 -8.06
CA LYS A 329 -17.38 3.94 -9.07
C LYS A 329 -17.84 5.24 -8.45
N LEU A 330 -18.80 5.19 -7.52
CA LEU A 330 -19.32 6.35 -6.82
C LEU A 330 -18.23 7.02 -5.99
N MET A 331 -17.52 6.24 -5.20
CA MET A 331 -16.40 6.69 -4.37
C MET A 331 -15.28 7.33 -5.19
N TYR A 332 -14.85 6.71 -6.31
CA TYR A 332 -13.80 7.30 -7.14
C TYR A 332 -14.25 8.60 -7.80
N SER A 333 -15.53 8.73 -8.16
CA SER A 333 -16.10 9.99 -8.64
C SER A 333 -15.98 11.09 -7.59
N ASP A 334 -16.34 10.80 -6.34
CA ASP A 334 -16.27 11.76 -5.24
C ASP A 334 -14.81 12.14 -4.91
N ARG A 335 -13.90 11.14 -4.96
CA ARG A 335 -12.47 11.38 -4.78
C ARG A 335 -11.91 12.38 -5.77
N ALA A 336 -12.27 12.25 -7.04
CA ALA A 336 -11.77 13.12 -8.10
C ALA A 336 -12.28 14.56 -7.95
N ASP A 337 -13.51 14.75 -7.43
CA ASP A 337 -14.12 16.09 -7.31
C ASP A 337 -13.68 16.85 -6.07
N TYR A 338 -13.52 16.15 -4.93
CA TYR A 338 -13.50 16.82 -3.62
C TYR A 338 -12.18 16.69 -2.88
N MET A 339 -11.26 15.78 -3.29
CA MET A 339 -10.09 15.49 -2.47
C MET A 339 -8.83 16.25 -2.88
N GLY A 340 -8.07 16.65 -1.88
CA GLY A 340 -6.78 17.33 -1.98
C GLY A 340 -6.23 17.66 -0.60
N ASP A 341 -5.17 18.48 -0.56
CA ASP A 341 -4.58 18.93 0.69
C ASP A 341 -5.50 19.91 1.42
N SER A 342 -5.99 19.52 2.59
CA SER A 342 -6.91 20.35 3.40
C SER A 342 -6.28 21.63 3.96
N ASP A 343 -4.96 21.80 3.85
CA ASP A 343 -4.29 23.05 4.18
C ASP A 343 -4.44 24.10 3.04
N PHE A 344 -4.87 23.65 1.83
CA PHE A 344 -5.03 24.48 0.63
C PHE A 344 -6.46 24.56 0.12
N ILE A 345 -7.31 23.56 0.40
CA ILE A 345 -8.69 23.49 -0.05
C ILE A 345 -9.63 23.03 1.07
N GLU A 346 -10.91 23.39 0.95
CA GLU A 346 -11.95 22.83 1.82
C GLU A 346 -12.39 21.45 1.29
N VAL A 347 -12.30 20.42 2.14
CA VAL A 347 -12.74 19.07 1.84
C VAL A 347 -14.03 18.76 2.62
N PRO A 348 -15.13 18.31 1.99
CA PRO A 348 -16.42 18.10 2.67
C PRO A 348 -16.44 16.78 3.46
N LEU A 349 -15.50 16.60 4.42
CA LEU A 349 -15.28 15.36 5.16
C LEU A 349 -16.55 14.86 5.86
N GLN A 350 -17.31 15.76 6.52
CA GLN A 350 -18.51 15.37 7.24
C GLN A 350 -19.58 14.78 6.32
N GLY A 351 -19.72 15.34 5.10
CA GLY A 351 -20.62 14.82 4.08
C GLY A 351 -20.18 13.43 3.61
N LEU A 352 -18.95 13.32 3.09
CA LEU A 352 -18.40 12.09 2.50
C LEU A 352 -18.39 10.92 3.49
N THR A 353 -18.16 11.16 4.78
CA THR A 353 -18.13 10.10 5.81
C THR A 353 -19.48 9.86 6.49
N SER A 354 -20.53 10.58 6.10
CA SER A 354 -21.85 10.45 6.75
C SER A 354 -22.62 9.21 6.27
N LYS A 355 -23.40 8.63 7.19
CA LYS A 355 -24.33 7.54 6.86
C LYS A 355 -25.51 8.00 5.99
N GLU A 356 -25.85 9.29 6.03
CA GLU A 356 -26.91 9.88 5.23
C GLU A 356 -26.49 9.94 3.76
N TYR A 357 -25.33 10.50 3.47
CA TYR A 357 -24.76 10.54 2.12
C TYR A 357 -24.60 9.13 1.54
N ALA A 358 -24.10 8.19 2.35
CA ALA A 358 -23.97 6.80 1.93
C ALA A 358 -25.31 6.15 1.54
N ARG A 359 -26.43 6.50 2.21
CA ARG A 359 -27.78 6.02 1.81
C ARG A 359 -28.21 6.61 0.47
N ASP A 360 -27.87 7.87 0.20
CA ASP A 360 -28.14 8.49 -1.10
C ASP A 360 -27.35 7.81 -2.22
N GLN A 361 -26.07 7.51 -1.96
CA GLN A 361 -25.23 6.76 -2.90
C GLN A 361 -25.73 5.31 -3.10
N PHE A 362 -26.10 4.62 -2.03
CA PHE A 362 -26.69 3.28 -2.10
C PHE A 362 -27.96 3.26 -2.98
N ALA A 363 -28.83 4.27 -2.88
CA ALA A 363 -30.05 4.37 -3.67
C ALA A 363 -29.81 4.52 -5.18
N ARG A 364 -28.60 4.84 -5.60
CA ARG A 364 -28.19 4.94 -7.02
C ARG A 364 -27.76 3.62 -7.61
N ILE A 365 -27.46 2.60 -6.78
CA ILE A 365 -26.98 1.28 -7.23
C ILE A 365 -28.17 0.43 -7.67
N ASP A 366 -28.20 0.06 -8.96
CA ASP A 366 -29.16 -0.90 -9.50
C ASP A 366 -28.57 -2.31 -9.36
N MET A 367 -29.31 -3.22 -8.72
CA MET A 367 -28.86 -4.61 -8.46
C MET A 367 -28.70 -5.48 -9.72
N ASN A 368 -29.16 -5.03 -10.88
CA ASN A 368 -29.26 -5.84 -12.09
C ASN A 368 -28.53 -5.24 -13.29
N SER A 369 -28.03 -4.01 -13.19
CA SER A 369 -27.39 -3.32 -14.30
C SER A 369 -26.27 -2.39 -13.87
N VAL A 370 -25.22 -2.35 -14.66
CA VAL A 370 -24.05 -1.51 -14.46
C VAL A 370 -24.43 -0.04 -14.61
N MET A 371 -24.01 0.80 -13.66
CA MET A 371 -24.20 2.25 -13.69
C MET A 371 -23.26 2.90 -14.72
N ASN A 372 -23.82 3.77 -15.54
CA ASN A 372 -23.04 4.68 -16.38
C ASN A 372 -22.97 6.05 -15.69
N LEU A 373 -21.82 6.40 -15.19
CA LEU A 373 -21.56 7.72 -14.62
C LEU A 373 -21.32 8.73 -15.76
N PRO A 374 -22.04 9.88 -15.77
CA PRO A 374 -21.89 10.89 -16.82
C PRO A 374 -20.67 11.77 -16.58
N ARG A 375 -19.47 11.22 -16.51
CA ARG A 375 -18.26 11.98 -16.23
C ARG A 375 -17.20 11.79 -17.28
N SER A 376 -16.65 12.92 -17.75
CA SER A 376 -15.42 12.97 -18.51
C SER A 376 -14.23 13.09 -17.54
N GLY A 377 -13.84 12.00 -16.87
CA GLY A 377 -12.56 11.91 -16.18
C GLY A 377 -11.43 11.61 -17.16
N ASP A 378 -10.20 11.82 -16.75
CA ASP A 378 -9.04 11.39 -17.54
C ASP A 378 -8.75 9.91 -17.23
N PRO A 379 -9.05 8.96 -18.14
CA PRO A 379 -8.82 7.53 -17.92
C PRO A 379 -7.33 7.14 -18.00
N TRP A 380 -6.42 8.11 -18.20
CA TRP A 380 -5.02 7.89 -18.47
C TRP A 380 -4.08 8.20 -17.29
N ILE A 381 -4.61 8.49 -16.11
CA ILE A 381 -3.78 8.57 -14.91
C ILE A 381 -3.30 7.15 -14.61
N GLU A 382 -2.07 6.84 -14.97
CA GLU A 382 -1.39 5.64 -14.51
C GLU A 382 -1.06 5.85 -13.03
N GLU A 383 -1.83 5.19 -12.18
CA GLU A 383 -1.64 5.27 -10.75
C GLU A 383 -0.52 4.35 -10.29
N SER A 384 0.27 4.85 -9.35
CA SER A 384 1.32 4.12 -8.66
C SER A 384 0.82 2.76 -8.15
N SER A 385 1.63 1.71 -8.35
CA SER A 385 1.40 0.38 -7.79
C SER A 385 2.34 0.05 -6.63
N SER A 386 3.25 0.96 -6.27
CA SER A 386 4.20 0.75 -5.19
C SER A 386 3.61 1.16 -3.83
N THR A 387 4.36 1.68 -2.91
CA THR A 387 3.97 1.87 -1.51
C THR A 387 4.25 0.62 -0.66
N THR A 388 4.45 0.78 0.62
CA THR A 388 4.52 -0.31 1.60
C THR A 388 3.67 -0.02 2.82
N HIS A 389 3.26 -1.07 3.52
CA HIS A 389 2.57 -0.97 4.81
C HIS A 389 3.17 -1.94 5.82
N PHE A 390 3.13 -1.55 7.09
CA PHE A 390 3.37 -2.45 8.21
C PHE A 390 2.53 -2.13 9.43
N SER A 391 2.25 -3.16 10.20
CA SER A 391 1.47 -3.13 11.44
C SER A 391 2.30 -3.67 12.60
N VAL A 392 2.27 -2.99 13.74
CA VAL A 392 2.97 -3.40 14.97
C VAL A 392 2.00 -3.37 16.15
N VAL A 393 2.06 -4.39 17.00
CA VAL A 393 1.39 -4.44 18.30
C VAL A 393 2.39 -4.88 19.36
N ASP A 394 2.49 -4.16 20.48
CA ASP A 394 3.34 -4.54 21.62
C ASP A 394 2.56 -5.28 22.72
N GLN A 395 3.29 -5.76 23.73
CA GLN A 395 2.72 -6.48 24.88
C GLN A 395 1.75 -5.66 25.74
N HIS A 396 1.75 -4.34 25.60
CA HIS A 396 0.87 -3.42 26.32
C HIS A 396 -0.41 -3.11 25.55
N GLY A 397 -0.51 -3.58 24.29
CA GLY A 397 -1.64 -3.31 23.39
C GLY A 397 -1.54 -1.97 22.66
N ASN A 398 -0.38 -1.29 22.68
CA ASN A 398 -0.14 -0.18 21.78
C ASN A 398 -0.08 -0.70 20.34
N MET A 399 -0.71 0.03 19.42
CA MET A 399 -0.75 -0.34 18.01
C MET A 399 -0.16 0.76 17.15
N VAL A 400 0.56 0.37 16.11
CA VAL A 400 1.00 1.26 15.03
C VAL A 400 0.57 0.69 13.69
N ALA A 401 -0.09 1.51 12.87
CA ALA A 401 -0.30 1.30 11.45
C ALA A 401 0.51 2.36 10.69
N TYR A 402 1.43 1.95 9.84
CA TYR A 402 2.22 2.90 9.05
C TYR A 402 2.26 2.51 7.58
N THR A 403 1.76 3.42 6.73
CA THR A 403 1.85 3.31 5.28
C THR A 403 2.78 4.39 4.77
N LYS A 404 3.80 3.99 4.00
CA LYS A 404 4.87 4.85 3.50
C LYS A 404 5.21 4.53 2.05
N THR A 405 5.79 5.49 1.34
CA THR A 405 6.01 5.36 -0.09
C THR A 405 7.17 6.21 -0.59
N ILE A 406 7.63 5.89 -1.79
CA ILE A 406 8.37 6.78 -2.69
C ILE A 406 7.56 7.03 -3.99
N ASN A 407 6.28 6.64 -4.03
CA ASN A 407 5.26 6.66 -5.05
C ASN A 407 5.39 5.49 -6.05
N HIS A 408 5.96 5.63 -7.25
CA HIS A 408 6.13 4.52 -8.19
C HIS A 408 7.29 3.59 -7.80
N PHE A 409 7.36 2.39 -8.41
CA PHE A 409 8.51 1.51 -8.21
C PHE A 409 9.78 2.19 -8.74
N PHE A 410 10.81 2.30 -7.89
CA PHE A 410 12.02 3.10 -8.10
C PHE A 410 11.78 4.59 -8.35
N ALA A 411 10.53 5.05 -8.24
CA ALA A 411 10.12 6.44 -8.18
C ALA A 411 10.73 7.31 -9.31
N SER A 412 11.37 8.44 -8.97
CA SER A 412 12.02 9.32 -9.95
C SER A 412 13.12 8.65 -10.79
N GLY A 413 13.53 7.44 -10.43
CA GLY A 413 14.71 6.78 -10.97
C GLY A 413 16.03 7.31 -10.38
N ILE A 414 16.02 8.45 -9.71
CA ILE A 414 17.23 9.09 -9.16
C ILE A 414 17.61 8.45 -7.82
N THR A 415 18.81 7.89 -7.75
CA THR A 415 19.51 7.68 -6.50
C THR A 415 20.52 8.79 -6.30
N THR A 416 20.50 9.44 -5.12
CA THR A 416 21.41 10.55 -4.80
C THR A 416 22.84 10.03 -4.66
N PRO A 417 23.80 10.51 -5.46
CA PRO A 417 25.19 10.07 -5.40
C PRO A 417 25.82 10.26 -4.02
N GLY A 418 26.56 9.26 -3.55
CA GLY A 418 27.28 9.29 -2.27
C GLY A 418 26.41 9.14 -1.02
N THR A 419 25.08 9.19 -1.15
CA THR A 419 24.15 8.99 -0.03
C THR A 419 23.35 7.69 -0.16
N GLY A 420 23.22 7.15 -1.38
CA GLY A 420 22.45 5.93 -1.66
C GLY A 420 20.92 6.07 -1.50
N ILE A 421 20.41 7.29 -1.39
CA ILE A 421 18.98 7.58 -1.20
C ILE A 421 18.27 7.54 -2.55
N VAL A 422 17.26 6.68 -2.69
CA VAL A 422 16.31 6.70 -3.82
C VAL A 422 15.29 7.81 -3.55
N LEU A 423 15.14 8.75 -4.50
CA LEU A 423 14.23 9.90 -4.36
C LEU A 423 12.85 9.56 -4.93
N ASN A 424 11.82 10.03 -4.24
CA ASN A 424 10.43 9.90 -4.61
C ASN A 424 10.10 10.57 -5.95
N ASP A 425 8.91 10.27 -6.48
CA ASP A 425 8.28 10.96 -7.61
C ASP A 425 6.86 11.44 -7.24
N GLU A 426 6.70 11.95 -6.04
CA GLU A 426 5.41 12.31 -5.47
C GLU A 426 4.71 13.48 -6.17
N MET A 427 5.41 14.24 -7.03
CA MET A 427 4.76 15.23 -7.89
C MET A 427 3.79 14.57 -8.88
N ALA A 428 3.94 13.28 -9.19
CA ALA A 428 3.04 12.51 -10.05
C ALA A 428 1.63 12.31 -9.44
N ASP A 429 1.50 12.45 -8.13
CA ASP A 429 0.20 12.35 -7.45
C ASP A 429 -0.63 13.65 -7.54
N PHE A 430 -0.09 14.73 -8.08
CA PHE A 430 -0.85 15.94 -8.36
C PHE A 430 -1.64 15.85 -9.68
N ASP A 431 -2.72 16.64 -9.77
CA ASP A 431 -3.36 16.96 -11.04
C ASP A 431 -2.55 18.04 -11.75
N VAL A 432 -2.06 17.74 -12.95
CA VAL A 432 -1.26 18.67 -13.77
C VAL A 432 -2.11 19.78 -14.41
N ARG A 433 -3.45 19.69 -14.29
CA ARG A 433 -4.37 20.70 -14.81
C ARG A 433 -4.58 21.79 -13.76
N PRO A 434 -4.44 23.07 -14.10
CA PRO A 434 -4.73 24.16 -13.19
C PRO A 434 -6.21 24.20 -12.77
N GLY A 435 -6.46 24.62 -11.52
CA GLY A 435 -7.82 24.88 -11.01
C GLY A 435 -8.57 23.65 -10.50
N GLN A 436 -7.94 22.48 -10.41
CA GLN A 436 -8.51 21.31 -9.77
C GLN A 436 -8.21 21.30 -8.26
N ALA A 437 -8.95 20.52 -7.49
CA ALA A 437 -8.75 20.37 -6.04
C ALA A 437 -7.31 19.96 -5.71
N ASN A 438 -6.74 19.05 -6.52
CA ASN A 438 -5.38 18.53 -6.37
C ASN A 438 -4.36 19.16 -7.32
N SER A 439 -4.59 20.35 -7.90
CA SER A 439 -3.59 21.04 -8.75
C SER A 439 -2.32 21.35 -7.96
N ILE A 440 -1.19 21.36 -8.68
CA ILE A 440 0.13 21.67 -8.12
C ILE A 440 0.17 23.10 -7.55
N ALA A 441 0.75 23.23 -6.36
CA ALA A 441 1.11 24.52 -5.76
C ALA A 441 2.33 24.36 -4.84
N GLY A 442 3.16 25.37 -4.76
CA GLY A 442 4.35 25.36 -3.90
C GLY A 442 4.00 25.10 -2.42
N GLY A 443 4.70 24.19 -1.78
CA GLY A 443 4.48 23.79 -0.39
C GLY A 443 3.27 22.89 -0.13
N LYS A 444 2.43 22.62 -1.15
CA LYS A 444 1.26 21.75 -1.07
C LYS A 444 1.68 20.27 -1.03
N ARG A 445 0.93 19.45 -0.28
CA ARG A 445 1.08 17.99 -0.31
C ARG A 445 0.24 17.39 -1.42
N PRO A 446 0.79 16.47 -2.24
CA PRO A 446 -0.01 15.77 -3.24
C PRO A 446 -1.03 14.84 -2.57
N LEU A 447 -2.19 14.69 -3.21
CA LEU A 447 -3.24 13.78 -2.75
C LEU A 447 -2.71 12.36 -2.64
N SER A 448 -2.99 11.70 -1.51
CA SER A 448 -2.62 10.31 -1.26
C SER A 448 -3.84 9.40 -1.18
N SER A 449 -3.61 8.09 -1.28
CA SER A 449 -4.61 7.05 -0.98
C SER A 449 -4.18 6.14 0.17
N MET A 450 -3.03 6.40 0.78
CA MET A 450 -2.51 5.62 1.90
C MET A 450 -3.49 5.64 3.08
N SER A 451 -3.88 4.44 3.57
CA SER A 451 -4.95 4.25 4.54
C SER A 451 -4.48 3.41 5.73
N PRO A 452 -3.46 3.83 6.49
CA PRO A 452 -3.19 3.14 7.75
C PRO A 452 -4.46 3.21 8.61
N THR A 453 -4.92 2.05 9.10
CA THR A 453 -6.23 1.95 9.77
C THR A 453 -6.13 1.16 11.05
N LEU A 454 -6.81 1.66 12.09
CA LEU A 454 -7.06 0.95 13.34
C LEU A 454 -8.55 0.64 13.45
N LEU A 455 -8.85 -0.57 13.91
CA LEU A 455 -10.21 -0.98 14.28
C LEU A 455 -10.31 -1.19 15.77
N LEU A 456 -11.36 -0.64 16.37
CA LEU A 456 -11.71 -0.91 17.76
C LEU A 456 -13.05 -1.64 17.82
N LYS A 457 -13.19 -2.55 18.77
CA LYS A 457 -14.47 -3.21 19.10
C LYS A 457 -14.80 -2.96 20.55
N ASN A 458 -15.96 -2.33 20.82
CA ASN A 458 -16.35 -1.90 22.16
C ASN A 458 -15.30 -1.00 22.85
N GLY A 459 -14.71 -0.06 22.10
CA GLY A 459 -13.68 0.87 22.58
C GLY A 459 -12.33 0.23 22.91
N LYS A 460 -12.09 -1.04 22.51
CA LYS A 460 -10.84 -1.76 22.73
C LYS A 460 -10.15 -2.09 21.42
N PRO A 461 -8.81 -2.16 21.39
CA PRO A 461 -8.05 -2.60 20.24
C PRO A 461 -8.59 -3.90 19.63
N TYR A 462 -8.81 -3.91 18.32
CA TYR A 462 -9.20 -5.10 17.58
C TYR A 462 -8.22 -5.40 16.46
N ALA A 463 -7.90 -4.42 15.60
CA ALA A 463 -6.96 -4.64 14.52
C ALA A 463 -6.16 -3.39 14.15
N THR A 464 -4.96 -3.60 13.63
CA THR A 464 -4.14 -2.62 12.91
C THR A 464 -3.82 -3.19 11.54
N ILE A 465 -4.18 -2.46 10.47
CA ILE A 465 -4.16 -2.95 9.10
C ILE A 465 -3.81 -1.84 8.10
N GLY A 466 -3.31 -2.22 6.94
CA GLY A 466 -3.12 -1.34 5.80
C GLY A 466 -2.60 -2.07 4.57
N SER A 467 -2.50 -1.37 3.46
CA SER A 467 -2.07 -1.94 2.18
C SER A 467 -1.29 -0.91 1.36
N PRO A 468 -0.28 -1.30 0.58
CA PRO A 468 0.16 -0.59 -0.60
C PRO A 468 -0.83 -0.75 -1.76
N GLY A 469 -0.62 -0.01 -2.88
CA GLY A 469 -1.36 -0.24 -4.11
C GLY A 469 -1.93 1.00 -4.81
N GLY A 470 -1.40 2.22 -4.55
CA GLY A 470 -1.95 3.46 -5.09
C GLY A 470 -3.41 3.65 -4.69
N THR A 471 -4.27 4.13 -5.58
CA THR A 471 -5.70 4.32 -5.27
C THR A 471 -6.46 3.03 -4.96
N ARG A 472 -5.95 1.87 -5.39
CA ARG A 472 -6.54 0.56 -5.03
C ARG A 472 -6.42 0.21 -3.55
N ILE A 473 -5.61 0.97 -2.79
CA ILE A 473 -5.58 0.88 -1.33
C ILE A 473 -6.98 1.06 -0.74
N LEU A 474 -7.76 2.00 -1.28
CA LEU A 474 -9.12 2.32 -0.81
C LEU A 474 -10.03 1.10 -0.84
N THR A 475 -10.08 0.44 -2.00
CA THR A 475 -10.94 -0.72 -2.24
C THR A 475 -10.43 -1.97 -1.52
N THR A 476 -9.12 -2.20 -1.52
CA THR A 476 -8.50 -3.30 -0.77
C THR A 476 -8.78 -3.19 0.72
N MET A 477 -8.66 -2.00 1.31
CA MET A 477 -8.90 -1.78 2.73
C MET A 477 -10.36 -1.95 3.11
N ALA A 478 -11.28 -1.41 2.31
CA ALA A 478 -12.70 -1.56 2.58
C ALA A 478 -13.15 -3.04 2.49
N MET A 479 -12.70 -3.78 1.46
CA MET A 479 -12.97 -5.22 1.34
C MET A 479 -12.34 -6.02 2.48
N LEU A 480 -11.08 -5.76 2.85
CA LEU A 480 -10.42 -6.44 3.96
C LEU A 480 -11.16 -6.23 5.30
N ILE A 481 -11.65 -5.02 5.55
CA ILE A 481 -12.46 -4.73 6.75
C ILE A 481 -13.79 -5.51 6.70
N SER A 482 -14.46 -5.56 5.55
CA SER A 482 -15.68 -6.36 5.37
C SER A 482 -15.42 -7.85 5.58
N ASP A 483 -14.32 -8.39 5.04
CA ASP A 483 -13.96 -9.81 5.21
C ASP A 483 -13.73 -10.17 6.69
N LEU A 484 -13.09 -9.27 7.46
CA LEU A 484 -12.89 -9.44 8.90
C LEU A 484 -14.19 -9.31 9.71
N VAL A 485 -15.12 -8.41 9.28
CA VAL A 485 -16.28 -8.01 10.09
C VAL A 485 -17.56 -8.71 9.67
N ASP A 486 -17.86 -8.79 8.37
CA ASP A 486 -19.07 -9.41 7.85
C ASP A 486 -18.94 -10.94 7.76
N PHE A 487 -17.74 -11.45 7.47
CA PHE A 487 -17.47 -12.88 7.30
C PHE A 487 -16.70 -13.53 8.46
N ASP A 488 -16.36 -12.76 9.50
CA ASP A 488 -15.62 -13.23 10.71
C ASP A 488 -14.36 -14.04 10.37
N MET A 489 -13.65 -13.60 9.30
CA MET A 489 -12.42 -14.26 8.83
C MET A 489 -11.25 -13.97 9.74
N ASP A 490 -10.31 -14.91 9.84
CA ASP A 490 -8.98 -14.61 10.36
C ASP A 490 -8.21 -13.69 9.38
N ILE A 491 -7.22 -12.98 9.91
CA ILE A 491 -6.51 -11.95 9.13
C ILE A 491 -5.80 -12.50 7.89
N GLN A 492 -5.20 -13.69 7.94
CA GLN A 492 -4.51 -14.25 6.78
C GLN A 492 -5.50 -14.71 5.72
N SER A 493 -6.59 -15.35 6.11
CA SER A 493 -7.68 -15.73 5.20
C SER A 493 -8.29 -14.51 4.50
N ALA A 494 -8.57 -13.44 5.24
CA ALA A 494 -9.08 -12.18 4.69
C ALA A 494 -8.09 -11.53 3.68
N ILE A 495 -6.79 -11.51 4.01
CA ILE A 495 -5.73 -11.03 3.10
C ILE A 495 -5.67 -11.87 1.81
N ASN A 496 -5.92 -13.16 1.89
CA ASN A 496 -5.84 -14.09 0.76
C ASN A 496 -7.05 -14.06 -0.17
N VAL A 497 -8.17 -13.46 0.22
CA VAL A 497 -9.37 -13.34 -0.62
C VAL A 497 -9.02 -12.77 -2.00
N PRO A 498 -9.54 -13.34 -3.11
CA PRO A 498 -9.41 -12.75 -4.45
C PRO A 498 -9.94 -11.33 -4.49
N ARG A 499 -9.17 -10.40 -5.05
CA ARG A 499 -9.50 -8.97 -5.06
C ARG A 499 -10.09 -8.51 -6.38
N ILE A 500 -10.84 -7.43 -6.28
CA ILE A 500 -11.42 -6.70 -7.41
C ILE A 500 -11.12 -5.21 -7.27
N ASN A 501 -11.21 -4.47 -8.38
CA ASN A 501 -11.20 -3.00 -8.39
C ASN A 501 -11.95 -2.48 -9.61
N ASN A 502 -12.79 -1.49 -9.42
CA ASN A 502 -13.50 -0.82 -10.50
C ASN A 502 -13.40 0.70 -10.30
N TYR A 503 -12.76 1.37 -11.26
CA TYR A 503 -12.79 2.83 -11.31
C TYR A 503 -14.12 3.31 -11.88
N GLU A 504 -14.37 4.61 -11.82
CA GLU A 504 -15.54 5.21 -12.45
C GLU A 504 -15.62 4.93 -13.96
N TYR A 505 -14.46 4.65 -14.59
CA TYR A 505 -14.33 4.30 -16.01
C TYR A 505 -13.54 3.00 -16.20
N GLY A 506 -13.76 2.39 -17.38
CA GLY A 506 -13.06 1.19 -17.81
C GLY A 506 -13.56 -0.10 -17.17
N PRO A 507 -12.86 -1.22 -17.43
CA PRO A 507 -13.31 -2.53 -17.03
C PRO A 507 -13.18 -2.77 -15.52
N LEU A 508 -14.08 -3.57 -14.97
CA LEU A 508 -13.94 -4.19 -13.66
C LEU A 508 -12.73 -5.15 -13.69
N LYS A 509 -11.72 -4.84 -12.90
CA LYS A 509 -10.51 -5.65 -12.78
C LYS A 509 -10.71 -6.67 -11.67
N ILE A 510 -10.46 -7.94 -11.98
CA ILE A 510 -10.64 -9.06 -11.07
C ILE A 510 -9.43 -10.00 -11.10
N GLU A 511 -9.13 -10.66 -9.99
CA GLU A 511 -8.13 -11.75 -9.98
C GLU A 511 -8.69 -13.00 -10.67
N SER A 512 -7.82 -13.77 -11.35
CA SER A 512 -8.18 -15.02 -12.04
C SER A 512 -8.73 -16.11 -11.12
N ARG A 513 -8.55 -15.99 -9.80
CA ARG A 513 -9.11 -16.89 -8.78
C ARG A 513 -10.63 -16.72 -8.57
N ILE A 514 -11.24 -15.65 -9.11
CA ILE A 514 -12.71 -15.53 -9.17
C ILE A 514 -13.24 -16.59 -10.15
N PRO A 515 -14.19 -17.47 -9.74
CA PRO A 515 -14.70 -18.56 -10.58
C PRO A 515 -15.26 -18.08 -11.92
N VAL A 516 -15.06 -18.88 -12.98
CA VAL A 516 -15.50 -18.53 -14.35
C VAL A 516 -17.01 -18.36 -14.43
N GLU A 517 -17.78 -19.11 -13.64
CA GLU A 517 -19.23 -18.99 -13.53
C GLU A 517 -19.62 -17.60 -13.04
N VAL A 518 -18.94 -17.09 -12.00
CA VAL A 518 -19.13 -15.73 -11.47
C VAL A 518 -18.74 -14.67 -12.50
N GLN A 519 -17.63 -14.89 -13.23
CA GLN A 519 -17.22 -13.99 -14.31
C GLN A 519 -18.29 -13.90 -15.41
N ASN A 520 -18.90 -15.04 -15.80
CA ASN A 520 -19.97 -15.07 -16.79
C ASN A 520 -21.24 -14.36 -16.31
N GLU A 521 -21.61 -14.49 -15.04
CA GLU A 521 -22.74 -13.77 -14.46
C GLU A 521 -22.49 -12.25 -14.46
N LEU A 522 -21.29 -11.79 -14.11
CA LEU A 522 -20.91 -10.38 -14.18
C LEU A 522 -20.98 -9.82 -15.60
N LEU A 523 -20.54 -10.58 -16.60
CA LEU A 523 -20.69 -10.20 -18.01
C LEU A 523 -22.16 -10.06 -18.41
N GLN A 524 -23.06 -10.95 -17.92
CA GLN A 524 -24.51 -10.87 -18.16
C GLN A 524 -25.14 -9.64 -17.48
N MET A 525 -24.61 -9.19 -16.35
CA MET A 525 -25.04 -7.95 -15.69
C MET A 525 -24.52 -6.69 -16.40
N GLY A 526 -23.66 -6.83 -17.42
CA GLY A 526 -23.16 -5.73 -18.24
C GLY A 526 -21.77 -5.21 -17.85
N HIS A 527 -21.05 -5.88 -16.95
CA HIS A 527 -19.66 -5.51 -16.66
C HIS A 527 -18.74 -5.88 -17.83
N GLU A 528 -17.80 -5.01 -18.15
CA GLU A 528 -16.60 -5.36 -18.90
C GLU A 528 -15.56 -5.85 -17.90
N LEU A 529 -14.89 -7.00 -18.18
CA LEU A 529 -13.94 -7.59 -17.27
C LEU A 529 -12.49 -7.51 -17.79
N GLN A 530 -11.57 -7.17 -16.91
CA GLN A 530 -10.14 -7.38 -17.09
C GLN A 530 -9.62 -8.35 -16.02
N VAL A 531 -9.33 -9.59 -16.45
CA VAL A 531 -8.83 -10.63 -15.55
C VAL A 531 -7.33 -10.46 -15.37
N LYS A 532 -6.88 -10.26 -14.14
CA LYS A 532 -5.48 -10.18 -13.70
C LYS A 532 -5.01 -11.56 -13.24
N LYS A 533 -3.69 -11.73 -13.07
CA LYS A 533 -3.11 -12.97 -12.54
C LYS A 533 -3.61 -13.26 -11.12
N GLU A 534 -3.44 -14.49 -10.68
CA GLU A 534 -3.60 -14.82 -9.26
C GLU A 534 -2.56 -14.05 -8.43
N PHE A 535 -2.96 -13.56 -7.28
CA PHE A 535 -2.11 -12.75 -6.40
C PHE A 535 -1.33 -11.64 -7.13
N ASP A 536 -2.00 -10.96 -8.07
CA ASP A 536 -1.38 -9.92 -8.89
C ASP A 536 -0.98 -8.70 -8.04
N LEU A 537 0.25 -8.22 -8.20
CA LEU A 537 0.78 -6.99 -7.56
C LEU A 537 -0.12 -5.77 -7.76
N TYR A 538 -0.91 -5.74 -8.83
CA TYR A 538 -1.88 -4.68 -9.11
C TYR A 538 -2.80 -4.39 -7.92
N PHE A 539 -3.23 -5.42 -7.18
CA PHE A 539 -4.16 -5.29 -6.06
C PHE A 539 -3.50 -4.98 -4.71
N GLY A 540 -2.26 -4.51 -4.72
CA GLY A 540 -1.55 -4.09 -3.53
C GLY A 540 -0.88 -5.23 -2.76
N GLY A 541 -0.92 -5.17 -1.43
CA GLY A 541 -0.21 -6.12 -0.57
C GLY A 541 -0.48 -5.86 0.91
N ALA A 542 -1.66 -6.26 1.41
CA ALA A 542 -2.10 -5.94 2.76
C ALA A 542 -1.25 -6.60 3.86
N GLN A 543 -1.06 -5.89 4.96
CA GLN A 543 -0.41 -6.38 6.17
C GLN A 543 -1.30 -6.05 7.36
N GLY A 544 -1.40 -6.94 8.33
CA GLY A 544 -2.26 -6.64 9.47
C GLY A 544 -2.04 -7.53 10.68
N VAL A 545 -2.51 -7.03 11.81
CA VAL A 545 -2.57 -7.75 13.08
C VAL A 545 -3.98 -7.63 13.64
N VAL A 546 -4.58 -8.74 14.00
CA VAL A 546 -5.88 -8.82 14.71
C VAL A 546 -5.63 -9.35 16.11
N ILE A 547 -6.27 -8.74 17.10
CA ILE A 547 -6.18 -9.12 18.52
C ILE A 547 -7.45 -9.86 18.93
N ASP A 548 -7.35 -11.11 19.33
CA ASP A 548 -8.46 -11.79 20.02
C ASP A 548 -8.65 -11.18 21.42
N GLN A 549 -9.70 -10.39 21.57
CA GLN A 549 -9.97 -9.67 22.82
C GLN A 549 -10.28 -10.56 24.01
N LYS A 550 -10.55 -11.87 23.80
CA LYS A 550 -10.83 -12.83 24.89
C LYS A 550 -9.56 -13.45 25.43
N SER A 551 -8.67 -13.86 24.55
CA SER A 551 -7.41 -14.53 24.91
C SER A 551 -6.21 -13.60 24.98
N GLY A 552 -6.27 -12.43 24.34
CA GLY A 552 -5.14 -11.53 24.14
C GLY A 552 -4.15 -11.99 23.06
N VAL A 553 -4.45 -13.10 22.37
CA VAL A 553 -3.60 -13.60 21.29
C VAL A 553 -3.66 -12.65 20.10
N MET A 554 -2.52 -12.28 19.60
CA MET A 554 -2.34 -11.50 18.37
C MET A 554 -2.17 -12.47 17.19
N HIS A 555 -2.92 -12.25 16.13
CA HIS A 555 -2.83 -12.96 14.87
C HIS A 555 -2.30 -12.00 13.81
N GLY A 556 -1.12 -12.27 13.28
CA GLY A 556 -0.52 -11.47 12.22
C GLY A 556 -0.71 -12.13 10.86
N GLY A 557 -1.02 -11.36 9.84
CA GLY A 557 -1.12 -11.81 8.45
C GLY A 557 -0.33 -10.92 7.50
N ALA A 558 0.18 -11.53 6.42
CA ALA A 558 0.96 -10.84 5.40
C ALA A 558 0.64 -11.34 3.98
N ASP A 559 0.65 -10.41 3.03
CA ASP A 559 0.13 -10.63 1.69
C ASP A 559 1.09 -11.44 0.80
N PRO A 560 0.59 -12.53 0.17
CA PRO A 560 1.36 -13.29 -0.80
C PRO A 560 1.64 -12.54 -2.11
N ARG A 561 0.95 -11.41 -2.37
CA ARG A 561 1.23 -10.52 -3.51
C ARG A 561 2.56 -9.76 -3.37
N ARG A 562 3.19 -9.83 -2.19
CA ARG A 562 4.50 -9.27 -1.85
C ARG A 562 5.34 -10.33 -1.13
N ASP A 563 6.56 -9.98 -0.74
CA ASP A 563 7.43 -10.83 0.09
C ASP A 563 7.03 -10.85 1.57
N GLY A 564 5.82 -10.39 1.90
CA GLY A 564 5.36 -10.11 3.24
C GLY A 564 5.42 -11.30 4.20
N LYS A 565 5.68 -11.00 5.48
CA LYS A 565 5.66 -11.96 6.58
C LYS A 565 5.24 -11.33 7.89
N ALA A 566 4.38 -12.02 8.64
CA ALA A 566 4.11 -11.71 10.03
C ALA A 566 5.05 -12.52 10.94
N ILE A 567 5.50 -11.90 12.04
CA ILE A 567 6.32 -12.56 13.08
C ILE A 567 5.81 -12.11 14.44
N GLY A 568 5.59 -13.07 15.35
CA GLY A 568 5.12 -12.82 16.71
C GLY A 568 5.89 -13.62 17.75
N TYR A 569 5.68 -13.32 19.03
CA TYR A 569 6.27 -14.07 20.15
C TYR A 569 5.41 -14.00 21.42
#